data_d4b9c3b3a0879aa0b2477567675fd26c
#
_entry.id   d4b9c3b3a0879aa0b2477567675fd26c
#
_cell.length_a   1.000
_cell.length_b   1.000
_cell.length_c   1.000
_cell.angle_alpha   90.00
_cell.angle_beta   90.00
_cell.angle_gamma   90.00
#
_symmetry.space_group_name_H-M   'P 1'
#
loop_
_entity.id
_entity.type
_entity.pdbx_description
1 polymer ?
#
loop_
_entity_poly.entity_id
_entity_poly.type
_entity_poly.pdbx_seq_one_letter_code
_entity_poly.pdbx_strand_id
1 'polypeptide(L)'
;MIFSYIINILHIPLVAIKILRDLHTQKKFIARHLQPILLEFQAVNNSTLDIDYKRITNYYALAVSAIIGETHCTLHRKAMTTTERRAGTLIGACSVLFDDFFDNDNLTDEYITQLINNPKNIEPTNNSVKLAIQLYSKLLEGIQHSENIQQALNDVFQEQVRSKKQKNSDLAEEEIRDITFTKGGAAFLLYRKAFGEISTRCEERFYYTLGAIMQLENDIFDV
;
A
#
# COMPACT_ATOMS: atom_id res chain seq x y z
N MET A 1 17.56 33.20 -5.25
CA MET A 1 17.33 31.93 -5.99
C MET A 1 18.52 30.97 -5.86
N ILE A 2 19.75 31.31 -6.24
CA ILE A 2 20.94 30.41 -6.18
C ILE A 2 21.22 29.91 -4.75
N PHE A 3 21.09 30.74 -3.72
CA PHE A 3 21.31 30.35 -2.32
C PHE A 3 20.34 29.27 -1.83
N SER A 4 19.11 29.31 -2.31
CA SER A 4 18.09 28.27 -1.99
C SER A 4 18.45 26.93 -2.62
N TYR A 5 19.00 26.90 -3.82
CA TYR A 5 19.44 25.65 -4.47
C TYR A 5 20.64 25.02 -3.75
N ILE A 6 21.61 25.85 -3.31
CA ILE A 6 22.79 25.35 -2.57
C ILE A 6 22.35 24.71 -1.24
N ILE A 7 21.44 25.34 -0.51
CA ILE A 7 20.91 24.79 0.74
C ILE A 7 20.22 23.45 0.49
N ASN A 8 19.40 23.34 -0.56
CA ASN A 8 18.72 22.10 -0.90
C ASN A 8 19.71 20.97 -1.23
N ILE A 9 20.76 21.26 -2.02
CA ILE A 9 21.80 20.27 -2.35
C ILE A 9 22.52 19.76 -1.08
N LEU A 10 22.81 20.63 -0.11
CA LEU A 10 23.43 20.24 1.15
C LEU A 10 22.54 19.38 2.04
N HIS A 11 21.21 19.44 1.87
CA HIS A 11 20.27 18.61 2.60
C HIS A 11 20.10 17.20 2.01
N ILE A 12 20.43 16.97 0.74
CA ILE A 12 20.28 15.66 0.09
C ILE A 12 20.97 14.52 0.87
N PRO A 13 22.24 14.64 1.31
CA PRO A 13 22.87 13.59 2.09
C PRO A 13 22.16 13.29 3.43
N LEU A 14 21.67 14.34 4.10
CA LEU A 14 20.93 14.18 5.37
C LEU A 14 19.61 13.45 5.17
N VAL A 15 18.88 13.77 4.10
CA VAL A 15 17.65 13.08 3.72
C VAL A 15 17.94 11.63 3.35
N ALA A 16 18.99 11.37 2.58
CA ALA A 16 19.39 10.01 2.21
C ALA A 16 19.73 9.16 3.45
N ILE A 17 20.51 9.72 4.40
CA ILE A 17 20.84 9.04 5.66
C ILE A 17 19.58 8.77 6.47
N LYS A 18 18.63 9.72 6.53
CA LYS A 18 17.34 9.52 7.20
C LYS A 18 16.58 8.36 6.57
N ILE A 19 16.42 8.36 5.25
CA ILE A 19 15.72 7.29 4.52
C ILE A 19 16.36 5.92 4.78
N LEU A 20 17.68 5.81 4.70
CA LEU A 20 18.40 4.55 4.98
C LEU A 20 18.18 4.06 6.41
N ARG A 21 18.17 4.96 7.38
CA ARG A 21 17.88 4.64 8.78
C ARG A 21 16.44 4.17 8.96
N ASP A 22 15.48 4.84 8.31
CA ASP A 22 14.06 4.52 8.40
C ASP A 22 13.78 3.16 7.73
N LEU A 23 14.38 2.88 6.57
CA LEU A 23 14.36 1.57 5.92
C LEU A 23 14.96 0.46 6.82
N HIS A 24 16.11 0.73 7.46
CA HIS A 24 16.73 -0.24 8.38
C HIS A 24 15.84 -0.53 9.60
N THR A 25 15.23 0.51 10.16
CA THR A 25 14.29 0.38 11.28
C THR A 25 13.07 -0.45 10.88
N GLN A 26 12.53 -0.18 9.69
CA GLN A 26 11.39 -0.92 9.17
C GLN A 26 11.72 -2.38 8.86
N LYS A 27 12.90 -2.68 8.29
CA LYS A 27 13.36 -4.07 8.09
C LYS A 27 13.42 -4.84 9.41
N LYS A 28 13.93 -4.23 10.48
CA LYS A 28 13.93 -4.86 11.81
C LYS A 28 12.52 -5.09 12.35
N PHE A 29 11.61 -4.15 12.10
CA PHE A 29 10.22 -4.28 12.51
C PHE A 29 9.52 -5.44 11.78
N ILE A 30 9.68 -5.53 10.46
CA ILE A 30 9.15 -6.63 9.64
C ILE A 30 9.69 -7.97 10.14
N ALA A 31 10.99 -8.09 10.38
CA ALA A 31 11.62 -9.31 10.86
C ALA A 31 11.05 -9.78 12.22
N ARG A 32 10.65 -8.84 13.09
CA ARG A 32 10.10 -9.16 14.41
C ARG A 32 8.59 -9.40 14.43
N HIS A 33 7.83 -8.73 13.57
CA HIS A 33 6.37 -8.65 13.71
C HIS A 33 5.59 -9.22 12.54
N LEU A 34 6.11 -9.19 11.31
CA LEU A 34 5.43 -9.75 10.14
C LEU A 34 6.01 -11.11 9.75
N GLN A 35 7.33 -11.24 9.69
CA GLN A 35 7.99 -12.46 9.24
C GLN A 35 7.59 -13.71 10.04
N PRO A 36 7.46 -13.69 11.38
CA PRO A 36 6.97 -14.85 12.11
C PRO A 36 5.57 -15.31 11.69
N ILE A 37 4.66 -14.35 11.42
CA ILE A 37 3.30 -14.66 10.96
C ILE A 37 3.34 -15.34 9.59
N LEU A 38 4.19 -14.85 8.68
CA LEU A 38 4.34 -15.42 7.34
C LEU A 38 4.97 -16.82 7.39
N LEU A 39 5.98 -17.02 8.21
CA LEU A 39 6.63 -18.33 8.38
C LEU A 39 5.69 -19.37 8.98
N GLU A 40 4.92 -18.99 10.00
CA GLU A 40 3.90 -19.85 10.59
C GLU A 40 2.84 -20.22 9.54
N PHE A 41 2.33 -19.23 8.82
CA PHE A 41 1.34 -19.46 7.75
C PHE A 41 1.89 -20.40 6.68
N GLN A 42 3.14 -20.18 6.24
CA GLN A 42 3.82 -21.00 5.25
C GLN A 42 3.96 -22.45 5.71
N ALA A 43 4.36 -22.67 6.96
CA ALA A 43 4.52 -23.99 7.52
C ALA A 43 3.19 -24.75 7.65
N VAL A 44 2.13 -24.07 8.12
CA VAL A 44 0.81 -24.68 8.31
C VAL A 44 0.11 -25.01 7.00
N ASN A 45 0.28 -24.17 5.97
CA ASN A 45 -0.48 -24.30 4.71
C ASN A 45 0.36 -24.84 3.55
N ASN A 46 1.65 -25.18 3.77
CA ASN A 46 2.59 -25.63 2.74
C ASN A 46 2.61 -24.73 1.48
N SER A 47 2.57 -23.41 1.70
CA SER A 47 2.31 -22.39 0.68
C SER A 47 3.60 -21.76 0.09
N THR A 48 4.70 -22.50 0.03
CA THR A 48 6.00 -21.99 -0.43
C THR A 48 6.04 -21.56 -1.89
N LEU A 49 5.18 -22.11 -2.73
CA LEU A 49 5.18 -21.87 -4.19
C LEU A 49 4.11 -20.89 -4.65
N ASP A 50 3.08 -20.67 -3.83
CA ASP A 50 1.87 -19.95 -4.26
C ASP A 50 1.90 -18.45 -3.91
N ILE A 51 2.85 -18.03 -3.05
CA ILE A 51 2.89 -16.66 -2.51
C ILE A 51 4.31 -16.09 -2.60
N ASP A 52 4.46 -14.90 -3.18
CA ASP A 52 5.74 -14.18 -3.19
C ASP A 52 5.97 -13.43 -1.86
N TYR A 53 6.43 -14.19 -0.85
CA TYR A 53 6.76 -13.64 0.47
C TYR A 53 7.86 -12.57 0.43
N LYS A 54 8.75 -12.59 -0.56
CA LYS A 54 9.81 -11.58 -0.72
C LYS A 54 9.23 -10.27 -1.20
N ARG A 55 8.28 -10.31 -2.16
CA ARG A 55 7.58 -9.12 -2.64
C ARG A 55 6.81 -8.46 -1.49
N ILE A 56 6.15 -9.26 -0.64
CA ILE A 56 5.44 -8.77 0.55
C ILE A 56 6.40 -8.05 1.50
N THR A 57 7.52 -8.67 1.89
CA THR A 57 8.38 -8.17 2.96
C THR A 57 9.38 -7.10 2.52
N ASN A 58 9.96 -7.25 1.32
CA ASN A 58 11.09 -6.42 0.87
C ASN A 58 10.67 -5.19 0.06
N TYR A 59 9.41 -5.14 -0.42
CA TYR A 59 8.92 -4.02 -1.21
C TYR A 59 7.78 -3.30 -0.49
N TYR A 60 6.59 -3.80 -0.51
CA TYR A 60 5.38 -3.07 -0.07
C TYR A 60 5.32 -2.85 1.44
N ALA A 61 5.48 -3.89 2.27
CA ALA A 61 5.49 -3.75 3.73
C ALA A 61 6.66 -2.87 4.21
N LEU A 62 7.76 -2.85 3.45
CA LEU A 62 8.88 -1.97 3.71
C LEU A 62 8.59 -0.53 3.29
N ALA A 63 8.16 -0.31 2.04
CA ALA A 63 8.01 1.02 1.45
C ALA A 63 6.87 1.82 2.10
N VAL A 64 5.71 1.23 2.33
CA VAL A 64 4.55 1.94 2.90
C VAL A 64 4.88 2.56 4.26
N SER A 65 5.50 1.81 5.17
CA SER A 65 5.88 2.37 6.47
C SER A 65 7.09 3.28 6.41
N ALA A 66 8.18 2.89 5.70
CA ALA A 66 9.43 3.64 5.71
C ALA A 66 9.38 4.92 4.87
N ILE A 67 8.53 4.98 3.85
CA ILE A 67 8.41 6.16 2.98
C ILE A 67 7.15 6.94 3.33
N ILE A 68 5.97 6.34 3.18
CA ILE A 68 4.70 7.05 3.36
C ILE A 68 4.47 7.38 4.84
N GLY A 69 4.65 6.39 5.73
CA GLY A 69 4.47 6.58 7.16
C GLY A 69 5.46 7.57 7.77
N GLU A 70 6.75 7.48 7.43
CA GLU A 70 7.76 8.44 7.93
C GLU A 70 7.57 9.84 7.33
N THR A 71 7.07 9.95 6.10
CA THR A 71 6.67 11.24 5.50
C THR A 71 5.51 11.84 6.29
N HIS A 72 4.48 11.05 6.59
CA HIS A 72 3.37 11.47 7.43
C HIS A 72 3.85 11.98 8.80
N CYS A 73 4.69 11.20 9.47
CA CYS A 73 5.23 11.57 10.78
C CYS A 73 6.07 12.86 10.71
N THR A 74 6.84 13.03 9.64
CA THR A 74 7.63 14.25 9.41
C THR A 74 6.75 15.48 9.20
N LEU A 75 5.69 15.37 8.40
CA LEU A 75 4.72 16.46 8.17
C LEU A 75 4.02 16.86 9.48
N HIS A 76 3.71 15.89 10.33
CA HIS A 76 3.06 16.13 11.62
C HIS A 76 4.04 16.37 12.79
N ARG A 77 5.35 16.45 12.52
CA ARG A 77 6.40 16.68 13.54
C ARG A 77 6.33 15.70 14.70
N LYS A 78 6.01 14.46 14.44
CA LYS A 78 5.90 13.38 15.45
C LYS A 78 6.76 12.18 15.08
N ALA A 79 7.05 11.32 16.05
CA ALA A 79 7.63 10.01 15.82
C ALA A 79 6.51 9.01 15.45
N MET A 80 6.82 8.06 14.58
CA MET A 80 5.92 6.97 14.25
C MET A 80 5.73 6.05 15.46
N THR A 81 4.50 5.84 15.86
CA THR A 81 4.15 4.90 16.93
C THR A 81 4.26 3.45 16.45
N THR A 82 4.35 2.50 17.39
CA THR A 82 4.34 1.06 17.07
C THR A 82 3.04 0.64 16.37
N THR A 83 1.92 1.22 16.76
CA THR A 83 0.60 0.95 16.15
C THR A 83 0.56 1.42 14.69
N GLU A 84 0.99 2.65 14.41
CA GLU A 84 1.06 3.19 13.05
C GLU A 84 2.02 2.36 12.18
N ARG A 85 3.20 2.00 12.72
CA ARG A 85 4.17 1.17 12.02
C ARG A 85 3.60 -0.21 11.69
N ARG A 86 2.86 -0.81 12.62
CA ARG A 86 2.17 -2.08 12.40
C ARG A 86 1.09 -1.95 11.33
N ALA A 87 0.27 -0.91 11.39
CA ALA A 87 -0.77 -0.66 10.40
C ALA A 87 -0.19 -0.47 8.99
N GLY A 88 0.84 0.38 8.83
CA GLY A 88 1.54 0.57 7.57
C GLY A 88 2.22 -0.70 7.04
N THR A 89 2.76 -1.53 7.94
CA THR A 89 3.34 -2.83 7.58
C THR A 89 2.27 -3.80 7.05
N LEU A 90 1.13 -3.89 7.73
CA LEU A 90 0.05 -4.80 7.37
C LEU A 90 -0.66 -4.35 6.08
N ILE A 91 -0.95 -3.04 5.93
CA ILE A 91 -1.57 -2.55 4.69
C ILE A 91 -0.65 -2.74 3.49
N GLY A 92 0.66 -2.50 3.64
CA GLY A 92 1.62 -2.78 2.59
C GLY A 92 1.70 -4.27 2.24
N ALA A 93 1.68 -5.16 3.24
CA ALA A 93 1.64 -6.60 3.00
C ALA A 93 0.36 -7.05 2.28
N CYS A 94 -0.79 -6.50 2.66
CA CYS A 94 -2.07 -6.76 2.02
C CYS A 94 -2.11 -6.26 0.57
N SER A 95 -1.49 -5.09 0.28
CA SER A 95 -1.54 -4.49 -1.05
C SER A 95 -1.01 -5.41 -2.14
N VAL A 96 0.06 -6.18 -1.86
CA VAL A 96 0.59 -7.17 -2.80
C VAL A 96 -0.46 -8.23 -3.16
N LEU A 97 -1.14 -8.74 -2.13
CA LEU A 97 -2.13 -9.81 -2.30
C LEU A 97 -3.38 -9.29 -3.03
N PHE A 98 -3.85 -8.10 -2.66
CA PHE A 98 -4.98 -7.48 -3.35
C PHE A 98 -4.65 -7.09 -4.80
N ASP A 99 -3.44 -6.60 -5.07
CA ASP A 99 -2.96 -6.31 -6.42
C ASP A 99 -3.02 -7.57 -7.30
N ASP A 100 -2.49 -8.69 -6.78
CA ASP A 100 -2.56 -9.98 -7.46
C ASP A 100 -4.02 -10.47 -7.66
N PHE A 101 -4.95 -10.15 -6.75
CA PHE A 101 -6.37 -10.50 -6.89
C PHE A 101 -7.08 -9.65 -7.94
N PHE A 102 -6.72 -8.37 -8.03
CA PHE A 102 -7.30 -7.46 -9.02
C PHE A 102 -6.88 -7.84 -10.45
N ASP A 103 -5.66 -8.36 -10.60
CA ASP A 103 -5.12 -8.80 -11.90
C ASP A 103 -5.50 -10.25 -12.25
N ASN A 104 -6.03 -11.02 -11.29
CA ASN A 104 -6.36 -12.41 -11.45
C ASN A 104 -7.85 -12.61 -11.77
N ASP A 105 -8.17 -12.95 -13.01
CA ASP A 105 -9.53 -13.17 -13.50
C ASP A 105 -10.26 -14.38 -12.86
N ASN A 106 -9.59 -15.14 -11.96
CA ASN A 106 -10.22 -16.27 -11.24
C ASN A 106 -11.04 -15.84 -10.02
N LEU A 107 -10.95 -14.57 -9.60
CA LEU A 107 -11.77 -14.01 -8.53
C LEU A 107 -12.77 -13.02 -9.13
N THR A 108 -14.05 -13.21 -8.80
CA THR A 108 -15.09 -12.26 -9.27
C THR A 108 -15.05 -10.95 -8.49
N ASP A 109 -15.54 -9.88 -9.10
CA ASP A 109 -15.64 -8.56 -8.47
C ASP A 109 -16.50 -8.62 -7.19
N GLU A 110 -17.56 -9.47 -7.17
CA GLU A 110 -18.40 -9.69 -6.00
C GLU A 110 -17.62 -10.36 -4.86
N TYR A 111 -16.79 -11.35 -5.18
CA TYR A 111 -15.96 -12.03 -4.19
C TYR A 111 -14.94 -11.06 -3.58
N ILE A 112 -14.26 -10.27 -4.40
CA ILE A 112 -13.30 -9.25 -3.93
C ILE A 112 -14.00 -8.21 -3.06
N THR A 113 -15.18 -7.74 -3.47
CA THR A 113 -15.99 -6.80 -2.68
C THR A 113 -16.37 -7.37 -1.32
N GLN A 114 -16.78 -8.66 -1.27
CA GLN A 114 -17.07 -9.33 -0.02
C GLN A 114 -15.83 -9.50 0.86
N LEU A 115 -14.68 -9.84 0.27
CA LEU A 115 -13.41 -9.94 0.98
C LEU A 115 -13.00 -8.61 1.63
N ILE A 116 -13.19 -7.49 0.95
CA ILE A 116 -12.91 -6.15 1.48
C ILE A 116 -13.86 -5.81 2.64
N ASN A 117 -15.14 -6.06 2.47
CA ASN A 117 -16.15 -5.59 3.42
C ASN A 117 -16.37 -6.55 4.61
N ASN A 118 -16.21 -7.86 4.40
CA ASN A 118 -16.48 -8.88 5.39
C ASN A 118 -15.44 -10.01 5.40
N PRO A 119 -14.15 -9.74 5.62
CA PRO A 119 -13.08 -10.73 5.46
C PRO A 119 -13.24 -11.96 6.34
N LYS A 120 -13.90 -11.83 7.51
CA LYS A 120 -14.09 -12.95 8.45
C LYS A 120 -15.20 -13.93 8.04
N ASN A 121 -16.08 -13.53 7.13
CA ASN A 121 -17.26 -14.29 6.73
C ASN A 121 -17.14 -14.88 5.32
N ILE A 122 -15.95 -14.81 4.71
CA ILE A 122 -15.70 -15.33 3.38
C ILE A 122 -14.83 -16.59 3.46
N GLU A 123 -15.21 -17.63 2.69
CA GLU A 123 -14.41 -18.85 2.57
C GLU A 123 -13.23 -18.61 1.62
N PRO A 124 -11.98 -18.90 2.04
CA PRO A 124 -10.82 -18.70 1.20
C PRO A 124 -10.76 -19.72 0.06
N THR A 125 -10.58 -19.28 -1.16
CA THR A 125 -10.47 -20.13 -2.35
C THR A 125 -9.07 -20.71 -2.55
N ASN A 126 -8.04 -20.08 -1.97
CA ASN A 126 -6.65 -20.50 -2.05
C ASN A 126 -5.81 -19.93 -0.88
N ASN A 127 -4.53 -20.27 -0.83
CA ASN A 127 -3.62 -19.82 0.23
C ASN A 127 -3.38 -18.30 0.22
N SER A 128 -3.33 -17.67 -0.94
CA SER A 128 -3.14 -16.21 -1.04
C SER A 128 -4.33 -15.46 -0.43
N VAL A 129 -5.54 -15.89 -0.75
CA VAL A 129 -6.77 -15.34 -0.15
C VAL A 129 -6.81 -15.61 1.36
N LYS A 130 -6.44 -16.81 1.81
CA LYS A 130 -6.38 -17.14 3.23
C LYS A 130 -5.39 -16.25 3.99
N LEU A 131 -4.22 -15.98 3.42
CA LEU A 131 -3.24 -15.07 4.00
C LEU A 131 -3.76 -13.63 4.01
N ALA A 132 -4.41 -13.18 2.92
CA ALA A 132 -5.00 -11.85 2.85
C ALA A 132 -6.06 -11.66 3.94
N ILE A 133 -6.97 -12.61 4.13
CA ILE A 133 -7.97 -12.59 5.21
C ILE A 133 -7.28 -12.44 6.57
N GLN A 134 -6.23 -13.23 6.81
CA GLN A 134 -5.52 -13.20 8.10
C GLN A 134 -4.84 -11.85 8.36
N LEU A 135 -4.11 -11.31 7.39
CA LEU A 135 -3.38 -10.05 7.54
C LEU A 135 -4.33 -8.85 7.59
N TYR A 136 -5.34 -8.86 6.72
CA TYR A 136 -6.32 -7.78 6.61
C TYR A 136 -7.21 -7.70 7.86
N SER A 137 -7.68 -8.85 8.38
CA SER A 137 -8.41 -8.88 9.66
C SER A 137 -7.57 -8.32 10.81
N LYS A 138 -6.27 -8.67 10.89
CA LYS A 138 -5.34 -8.10 11.90
C LYS A 138 -5.14 -6.59 11.72
N LEU A 139 -5.17 -6.09 10.50
CA LEU A 139 -5.12 -4.66 10.20
C LEU A 139 -6.38 -3.97 10.74
N LEU A 140 -7.56 -4.44 10.36
CA LEU A 140 -8.84 -3.85 10.76
C LEU A 140 -9.06 -3.87 12.28
N GLU A 141 -8.62 -4.94 12.97
CA GLU A 141 -8.68 -5.04 14.45
C GLU A 141 -7.73 -4.07 15.15
N GLY A 142 -6.64 -3.69 14.50
CA GLY A 142 -5.60 -2.81 15.07
C GLY A 142 -5.78 -1.33 14.82
N ILE A 143 -6.80 -0.93 14.07
CA ILE A 143 -7.04 0.45 13.65
C ILE A 143 -8.40 0.93 14.20
N GLN A 144 -8.43 2.16 14.71
CA GLN A 144 -9.69 2.88 14.92
C GLN A 144 -10.26 3.24 13.54
N HIS A 145 -11.60 3.26 13.42
CA HIS A 145 -12.28 3.60 12.16
C HIS A 145 -11.84 2.72 10.97
N SER A 146 -11.87 1.41 11.17
CA SER A 146 -11.55 0.43 10.14
C SER A 146 -12.41 0.57 8.87
N GLU A 147 -13.62 1.13 8.98
CA GLU A 147 -14.51 1.48 7.88
C GLU A 147 -13.86 2.45 6.87
N ASN A 148 -12.99 3.35 7.34
CA ASN A 148 -12.26 4.25 6.44
C ASN A 148 -11.23 3.52 5.57
N ILE A 149 -10.61 2.46 6.11
CA ILE A 149 -9.71 1.59 5.34
C ILE A 149 -10.50 0.75 4.34
N GLN A 150 -11.64 0.20 4.77
CA GLN A 150 -12.49 -0.59 3.88
C GLN A 150 -13.01 0.26 2.71
N GLN A 151 -13.47 1.48 2.98
CA GLN A 151 -13.90 2.40 1.93
C GLN A 151 -12.74 2.72 0.97
N ALA A 152 -11.57 3.10 1.49
CA ALA A 152 -10.42 3.44 0.66
C ALA A 152 -9.93 2.23 -0.17
N LEU A 153 -10.00 1.02 0.36
CA LEU A 153 -9.66 -0.19 -0.40
C LEU A 153 -10.70 -0.49 -1.49
N ASN A 154 -11.99 -0.25 -1.22
CA ASN A 154 -13.02 -0.32 -2.27
C ASN A 154 -12.75 0.72 -3.38
N ASP A 155 -12.37 1.95 -3.02
CA ASP A 155 -12.02 2.98 -4.00
C ASP A 155 -10.84 2.52 -4.88
N VAL A 156 -9.78 1.96 -4.28
CA VAL A 156 -8.65 1.37 -5.03
C VAL A 156 -9.13 0.25 -5.95
N PHE A 157 -9.99 -0.63 -5.47
CA PHE A 157 -10.54 -1.72 -6.28
C PHE A 157 -11.33 -1.19 -7.49
N GLN A 158 -12.17 -0.17 -7.31
CA GLN A 158 -12.91 0.44 -8.43
C GLN A 158 -11.97 1.03 -9.48
N GLU A 159 -10.88 1.69 -9.06
CA GLU A 159 -9.89 2.23 -10.00
C GLU A 159 -9.09 1.12 -10.70
N GLN A 160 -8.84 -0.01 -10.05
CA GLN A 160 -8.24 -1.19 -10.70
C GLN A 160 -9.18 -1.80 -11.75
N VAL A 161 -10.47 -1.95 -11.44
CA VAL A 161 -11.48 -2.40 -12.43
C VAL A 161 -11.53 -1.44 -13.61
N ARG A 162 -11.49 -0.12 -13.34
CA ARG A 162 -11.47 0.91 -14.38
C ARG A 162 -10.20 0.82 -15.24
N SER A 163 -9.05 0.53 -14.63
CA SER A 163 -7.76 0.46 -15.33
C SER A 163 -7.68 -0.70 -16.35
N LYS A 164 -8.50 -1.73 -16.21
CA LYS A 164 -8.60 -2.81 -17.21
C LYS A 164 -8.99 -2.27 -18.60
N LYS A 165 -9.64 -1.11 -18.67
CA LYS A 165 -9.97 -0.43 -19.93
C LYS A 165 -8.72 0.04 -20.69
N GLN A 166 -7.58 0.28 -20.01
CA GLN A 166 -6.32 0.70 -20.66
C GLN A 166 -5.76 -0.34 -21.63
N LYS A 167 -6.25 -1.59 -21.58
CA LYS A 167 -5.95 -2.64 -22.57
C LYS A 167 -6.59 -2.36 -23.94
N ASN A 168 -7.52 -1.40 -24.02
CA ASN A 168 -8.16 -1.01 -25.28
C ASN A 168 -7.31 0.07 -25.99
N SER A 169 -6.83 -0.21 -27.20
CA SER A 169 -6.02 0.69 -28.00
C SER A 169 -6.71 1.97 -28.44
N ASP A 170 -8.05 2.04 -28.34
CA ASP A 170 -8.86 3.16 -28.82
C ASP A 170 -9.14 4.22 -27.75
N LEU A 171 -8.55 4.06 -26.53
CA LEU A 171 -8.72 5.06 -25.46
C LEU A 171 -8.00 6.37 -25.81
N ALA A 172 -8.67 7.48 -25.52
CA ALA A 172 -8.06 8.80 -25.63
C ALA A 172 -6.93 8.96 -24.60
N GLU A 173 -5.84 9.63 -24.98
CA GLU A 173 -4.68 9.90 -24.11
C GLU A 173 -5.09 10.54 -22.77
N GLU A 174 -6.10 11.42 -22.81
CA GLU A 174 -6.62 12.08 -21.63
C GLU A 174 -7.30 11.12 -20.65
N GLU A 175 -7.97 10.09 -21.15
CA GLU A 175 -8.62 9.05 -20.36
C GLU A 175 -7.55 8.09 -19.76
N ILE A 176 -6.52 7.73 -20.52
CA ILE A 176 -5.40 6.92 -20.03
C ILE A 176 -4.72 7.64 -18.88
N ARG A 177 -4.40 8.93 -19.05
CA ARG A 177 -3.78 9.76 -18.01
C ARG A 177 -4.65 9.84 -16.76
N ASP A 178 -5.96 10.04 -16.92
CA ASP A 178 -6.88 10.11 -15.79
C ASP A 178 -6.94 8.79 -15.02
N ILE A 179 -7.01 7.66 -15.71
CA ILE A 179 -6.98 6.32 -15.09
C ILE A 179 -5.67 6.11 -14.31
N THR A 180 -4.51 6.39 -14.92
CA THR A 180 -3.21 6.29 -14.25
C THR A 180 -3.17 7.13 -12.99
N PHE A 181 -3.62 8.37 -13.04
CA PHE A 181 -3.57 9.29 -11.90
C PHE A 181 -4.54 8.90 -10.79
N THR A 182 -5.75 8.47 -11.12
CA THR A 182 -6.73 8.05 -10.12
C THR A 182 -6.34 6.75 -9.44
N LYS A 183 -5.80 5.78 -10.18
CA LYS A 183 -5.29 4.51 -9.64
C LYS A 183 -4.20 4.76 -8.60
N GLY A 184 -3.16 5.51 -8.94
CA GLY A 184 -2.07 5.82 -8.02
C GLY A 184 -2.52 6.70 -6.86
N GLY A 185 -3.35 7.70 -7.13
CA GLY A 185 -3.91 8.60 -6.13
C GLY A 185 -4.72 7.85 -5.07
N ALA A 186 -5.62 6.95 -5.48
CA ALA A 186 -6.43 6.13 -4.57
C ALA A 186 -5.54 5.22 -3.68
N ALA A 187 -4.52 4.57 -4.27
CA ALA A 187 -3.60 3.72 -3.51
C ALA A 187 -2.86 4.49 -2.41
N PHE A 188 -2.37 5.70 -2.70
CA PHE A 188 -1.67 6.50 -1.70
C PHE A 188 -2.60 7.08 -0.63
N LEU A 189 -3.85 7.40 -0.97
CA LEU A 189 -4.86 7.75 0.02
C LEU A 189 -5.18 6.59 0.95
N LEU A 190 -5.30 5.36 0.43
CA LEU A 190 -5.45 4.16 1.24
C LEU A 190 -4.27 4.02 2.23
N TYR A 191 -3.03 4.14 1.77
CA TYR A 191 -1.86 4.06 2.65
C TYR A 191 -1.88 5.15 3.71
N ARG A 192 -2.25 6.38 3.35
CA ARG A 192 -2.38 7.49 4.29
C ARG A 192 -3.36 7.20 5.43
N LYS A 193 -4.50 6.52 5.15
CA LYS A 193 -5.50 6.15 6.17
C LYS A 193 -4.93 5.24 7.26
N ALA A 194 -3.87 4.48 6.99
CA ALA A 194 -3.22 3.63 8.00
C ALA A 194 -2.44 4.41 9.08
N PHE A 195 -2.18 5.71 8.89
CA PHE A 195 -1.34 6.52 9.78
C PHE A 195 -2.10 7.59 10.58
N GLY A 196 -3.40 7.48 10.72
CA GLY A 196 -4.22 8.37 11.53
C GLY A 196 -5.51 8.79 10.84
N GLU A 197 -6.42 9.28 11.66
CA GLU A 197 -7.84 9.36 11.32
C GLU A 197 -8.19 10.60 10.50
N ILE A 198 -7.57 11.73 10.81
CA ILE A 198 -7.95 13.01 10.24
C ILE A 198 -6.88 13.47 9.26
N SER A 199 -7.27 13.63 8.00
CA SER A 199 -6.46 14.30 6.99
C SER A 199 -7.09 15.64 6.63
N THR A 200 -6.27 16.65 6.42
CA THR A 200 -6.73 17.91 5.82
C THR A 200 -6.88 17.72 4.31
N ARG A 201 -7.74 18.50 3.67
CA ARG A 201 -7.88 18.50 2.20
C ARG A 201 -6.53 18.76 1.49
N CYS A 202 -5.67 19.56 2.08
CA CYS A 202 -4.34 19.84 1.54
C CYS A 202 -3.44 18.59 1.60
N GLU A 203 -3.49 17.85 2.69
CA GLU A 203 -2.77 16.61 2.88
C GLU A 203 -3.26 15.50 1.94
N GLU A 204 -4.56 15.34 1.81
CA GLU A 204 -5.14 14.38 0.85
C GLU A 204 -4.71 14.69 -0.58
N ARG A 205 -4.74 15.97 -0.98
CA ARG A 205 -4.25 16.39 -2.29
C ARG A 205 -2.77 16.07 -2.48
N PHE A 206 -1.96 16.26 -1.44
CA PHE A 206 -0.53 15.92 -1.48
C PHE A 206 -0.32 14.42 -1.74
N TYR A 207 -0.96 13.54 -0.95
CA TYR A 207 -0.81 12.09 -1.12
C TYR A 207 -1.39 11.61 -2.44
N TYR A 208 -2.54 12.12 -2.84
CA TYR A 208 -3.12 11.81 -4.14
C TYR A 208 -2.17 12.17 -5.30
N THR A 209 -1.60 13.38 -5.27
CA THR A 209 -0.66 13.83 -6.32
C THR A 209 0.61 12.99 -6.32
N LEU A 210 1.15 12.68 -5.14
CA LEU A 210 2.33 11.83 -5.00
C LEU A 210 2.06 10.42 -5.58
N GLY A 211 0.92 9.84 -5.27
CA GLY A 211 0.51 8.54 -5.81
C GLY A 211 0.32 8.56 -7.33
N ALA A 212 -0.28 9.61 -7.86
CA ALA A 212 -0.44 9.81 -9.30
C ALA A 212 0.92 9.86 -10.03
N ILE A 213 1.91 10.57 -9.46
CA ILE A 213 3.27 10.65 -10.02
C ILE A 213 3.97 9.28 -9.97
N MET A 214 3.86 8.57 -8.85
CA MET A 214 4.48 7.25 -8.69
C MET A 214 3.87 6.21 -9.64
N GLN A 215 2.56 6.26 -9.87
CA GLN A 215 1.90 5.38 -10.84
C GLN A 215 2.33 5.72 -12.27
N LEU A 216 2.44 7.00 -12.61
CA LEU A 216 2.92 7.41 -13.93
C LEU A 216 4.35 6.90 -14.18
N GLU A 217 5.22 6.99 -13.17
CA GLU A 217 6.58 6.44 -13.24
C GLU A 217 6.54 4.93 -13.49
N ASN A 218 5.72 4.19 -12.73
CA ASN A 218 5.56 2.74 -12.93
C ASN A 218 5.10 2.41 -14.36
N ASP A 219 4.05 3.07 -14.85
CA ASP A 219 3.49 2.82 -16.18
C ASP A 219 4.50 3.12 -17.32
N ILE A 220 5.43 4.07 -17.13
CA ILE A 220 6.49 4.38 -18.10
C ILE A 220 7.55 3.27 -18.16
N PHE A 221 7.82 2.59 -17.05
CA PHE A 221 8.84 1.53 -17.01
C PHE A 221 8.28 0.14 -17.36
N ASP A 222 6.97 -0.01 -17.39
CA ASP A 222 6.30 -1.28 -17.74
C ASP A 222 6.03 -1.43 -19.26
N VAL A 223 6.49 -0.48 -20.10
CA VAL A 223 6.30 -0.45 -21.57
C VAL A 223 7.42 -1.15 -22.31
#